data_10f4cc5d8fb2a9f0078ad233d949c93d
#
_entry.id   10f4cc5d8fb2a9f0078ad233d949c93d
#
_cell.length_a   1.000
_cell.length_b   1.000
_cell.length_c   1.000
_cell.angle_alpha   90.00
_cell.angle_beta   90.00
_cell.angle_gamma   90.00
#
_symmetry.space_group_name_H-M   'P 1'
#
loop_
_entity.id
_entity.type
_entity.pdbx_description
1 polymer ?
#
loop_
_entity_poly.entity_id
_entity_poly.type
_entity_poly.pdbx_seq_one_letter_code
_entity_poly.pdbx_strand_id
1 'polypeptide(L)'
;MSKQTASNRGIIMIPYAYLVNSNTGVNIANRSKQVDIYMKNCCVACLSAKKYNDSDTDVALVTNIDPPKEYRDILESHKIKIIHADFDLFNFSGEYTWALAFYKLCALHHVLHEYDYDYYAYLDSDVFIQSSFNNIWTECDAHILLYDINHGLQVKHYQHILSEMRDFMPSLFSNGNLPTHYGGEFFAANRANTLIFI
;
A
#
# COMPACT_ATOMS: atom_id res chain seq x y z
N MET A 1 -4.00 19.12 15.54
CA MET A 1 -5.30 18.45 15.29
C MET A 1 -5.38 17.23 16.19
N SER A 2 -6.52 16.96 16.81
CA SER A 2 -6.71 15.72 17.60
C SER A 2 -6.92 14.56 16.60
N LYS A 3 -6.14 13.48 16.75
CA LYS A 3 -6.32 12.27 15.94
C LYS A 3 -7.67 11.64 16.22
N GLN A 4 -8.27 11.02 15.21
CA GLN A 4 -9.46 10.20 15.39
C GLN A 4 -9.06 8.92 16.15
N THR A 5 -9.65 8.71 17.33
CA THR A 5 -9.43 7.47 18.10
C THR A 5 -10.01 6.29 17.32
N ALA A 6 -9.17 5.35 16.92
CA ALA A 6 -9.62 4.12 16.29
C ALA A 6 -10.26 3.20 17.37
N SER A 7 -11.35 2.54 17.00
CA SER A 7 -11.99 1.53 17.88
C SER A 7 -11.30 0.16 17.75
N ASN A 8 -10.53 -0.05 16.71
CA ASN A 8 -9.88 -1.30 16.34
C ASN A 8 -8.37 -1.20 16.48
N ARG A 9 -7.74 -2.35 16.73
CA ARG A 9 -6.31 -2.48 16.97
C ARG A 9 -5.47 -2.23 15.71
N GLY A 10 -5.92 -2.73 14.57
CA GLY A 10 -5.16 -2.64 13.31
C GLY A 10 -5.98 -2.12 12.15
N ILE A 11 -5.29 -1.66 11.12
CA ILE A 11 -5.89 -1.27 9.84
C ILE A 11 -5.17 -1.91 8.66
N ILE A 12 -5.94 -2.48 7.75
CA ILE A 12 -5.50 -2.93 6.43
C ILE A 12 -5.98 -1.93 5.39
N MET A 13 -5.05 -1.31 4.70
CA MET A 13 -5.33 -0.31 3.67
C MET A 13 -5.16 -0.89 2.28
N ILE A 14 -6.08 -0.56 1.38
CA ILE A 14 -5.98 -0.79 -0.06
C ILE A 14 -5.87 0.60 -0.71
N PRO A 15 -4.65 1.07 -1.01
CA PRO A 15 -4.47 2.39 -1.61
C PRO A 15 -4.82 2.39 -3.09
N TYR A 16 -5.53 3.41 -3.53
CA TYR A 16 -5.78 3.68 -4.93
C TYR A 16 -5.70 5.18 -5.22
N ALA A 17 -4.73 5.60 -6.00
CA ALA A 17 -4.58 6.97 -6.47
C ALA A 17 -4.97 7.10 -7.94
N TYR A 18 -5.69 8.17 -8.26
CA TYR A 18 -6.05 8.53 -9.63
C TYR A 18 -5.49 9.90 -9.99
N LEU A 19 -4.74 9.98 -11.08
CA LEU A 19 -4.22 11.24 -11.63
C LEU A 19 -4.76 11.47 -13.04
N VAL A 20 -5.49 12.56 -13.20
CA VAL A 20 -6.16 12.90 -14.47
C VAL A 20 -5.17 13.05 -15.64
N ASN A 21 -3.98 13.57 -15.39
CA ASN A 21 -3.02 13.98 -16.43
C ASN A 21 -1.78 13.07 -16.52
N SER A 22 -1.73 11.95 -15.80
CA SER A 22 -0.55 11.09 -15.85
C SER A 22 -0.70 9.95 -16.87
N ASN A 23 0.36 9.72 -17.64
CA ASN A 23 0.49 8.54 -18.51
C ASN A 23 0.87 7.28 -17.71
N THR A 24 0.82 7.35 -16.38
CA THR A 24 1.37 6.39 -15.44
C THR A 24 0.44 5.24 -15.07
N GLY A 25 -0.72 5.14 -15.70
CA GLY A 25 -1.58 3.95 -15.58
C GLY A 25 -0.99 2.81 -16.40
N VAL A 26 -0.03 2.12 -15.82
CA VAL A 26 0.91 1.26 -16.50
C VAL A 26 0.26 0.04 -17.16
N ASN A 27 -0.83 -0.46 -16.57
CA ASN A 27 -1.42 -1.72 -17.02
C ASN A 27 -2.72 -1.56 -17.84
N ILE A 28 -3.28 -0.35 -17.91
CA ILE A 28 -4.57 -0.12 -18.58
C ILE A 28 -4.47 1.07 -19.52
N ALA A 29 -4.32 0.80 -20.80
CA ALA A 29 -4.20 1.82 -21.85
C ALA A 29 -5.47 2.67 -22.02
N ASN A 30 -6.65 2.12 -21.71
CA ASN A 30 -7.92 2.83 -21.83
C ASN A 30 -8.29 3.55 -20.54
N ARG A 31 -8.05 4.85 -20.48
CA ARG A 31 -8.30 5.69 -19.29
C ARG A 31 -9.77 5.71 -18.84
N SER A 32 -10.73 5.65 -19.75
CA SER A 32 -12.15 5.66 -19.38
C SER A 32 -12.58 4.42 -18.61
N LYS A 33 -11.85 3.31 -18.77
CA LYS A 33 -12.08 2.06 -18.05
C LYS A 33 -11.18 1.89 -16.82
N GLN A 34 -10.19 2.75 -16.66
CA GLN A 34 -9.17 2.62 -15.61
C GLN A 34 -9.81 2.66 -14.22
N VAL A 35 -10.64 3.67 -13.94
CA VAL A 35 -11.31 3.80 -12.64
C VAL A 35 -12.17 2.58 -12.34
N ASP A 36 -12.96 2.12 -13.32
CA ASP A 36 -13.85 0.97 -13.17
C ASP A 36 -13.07 -0.32 -12.85
N ILE A 37 -11.99 -0.59 -13.58
CA ILE A 37 -11.19 -1.80 -13.38
C ILE A 37 -10.48 -1.78 -12.02
N TYR A 38 -9.84 -0.67 -11.67
CA TYR A 38 -9.15 -0.56 -10.38
C TYR A 38 -10.13 -0.56 -9.21
N MET A 39 -11.29 0.07 -9.32
CA MET A 39 -12.29 0.01 -8.25
C MET A 39 -12.85 -1.41 -8.04
N LYS A 40 -13.01 -2.19 -9.10
CA LYS A 40 -13.35 -3.62 -8.98
C LYS A 40 -12.27 -4.39 -8.21
N ASN A 41 -11.01 -4.18 -8.57
CA ASN A 41 -9.89 -4.82 -7.87
C ASN A 41 -9.86 -4.39 -6.40
N CYS A 42 -9.96 -3.09 -6.10
CA CYS A 42 -10.02 -2.58 -4.74
C CYS A 42 -11.18 -3.20 -3.94
N CYS A 43 -12.38 -3.30 -4.52
CA CYS A 43 -13.51 -3.95 -3.87
C CYS A 43 -13.20 -5.42 -3.54
N VAL A 44 -12.64 -6.17 -4.48
CA VAL A 44 -12.27 -7.58 -4.25
C VAL A 44 -11.21 -7.70 -3.16
N ALA A 45 -10.17 -6.87 -3.19
CA ALA A 45 -9.12 -6.84 -2.18
C ALA A 45 -9.69 -6.50 -0.79
N CYS A 46 -10.47 -5.42 -0.68
CA CYS A 46 -11.11 -4.99 0.56
C CYS A 46 -12.08 -6.06 1.12
N LEU A 47 -12.94 -6.61 0.27
CA LEU A 47 -13.91 -7.64 0.70
C LEU A 47 -13.21 -8.92 1.16
N SER A 48 -12.15 -9.34 0.46
CA SER A 48 -11.36 -10.51 0.87
C SER A 48 -10.63 -10.24 2.19
N ALA A 49 -10.05 -9.05 2.37
CA ALA A 49 -9.45 -8.63 3.63
C ALA A 49 -10.48 -8.66 4.78
N LYS A 50 -11.66 -8.10 4.55
CA LYS A 50 -12.72 -8.04 5.56
C LYS A 50 -13.27 -9.41 5.93
N LYS A 51 -13.35 -10.32 4.94
CA LYS A 51 -13.86 -11.68 5.15
C LYS A 51 -12.96 -12.52 6.04
N TYR A 52 -11.65 -12.39 5.88
CA TYR A 52 -10.69 -13.33 6.47
C TYR A 52 -9.97 -12.79 7.71
N ASN A 53 -10.16 -11.52 8.07
CA ASN A 53 -9.54 -10.95 9.26
C ASN A 53 -10.54 -10.64 10.36
N ASP A 54 -10.03 -10.50 11.58
CA ASP A 54 -10.84 -10.36 12.79
C ASP A 54 -11.57 -9.02 12.85
N SER A 55 -12.57 -8.97 13.72
CA SER A 55 -13.42 -7.79 13.90
C SER A 55 -12.69 -6.59 14.51
N ASP A 56 -11.53 -6.80 15.13
CA ASP A 56 -10.66 -5.75 15.70
C ASP A 56 -9.69 -5.15 14.65
N THR A 57 -9.80 -5.59 13.39
CA THR A 57 -9.05 -5.06 12.27
C THR A 57 -9.98 -4.32 11.33
N ASP A 58 -9.72 -3.03 11.14
CA ASP A 58 -10.39 -2.23 10.13
C ASP A 58 -9.83 -2.53 8.73
N VAL A 59 -10.69 -2.44 7.73
CA VAL A 59 -10.28 -2.45 6.32
C VAL A 59 -10.71 -1.15 5.68
N ALA A 60 -9.82 -0.53 4.91
CA ALA A 60 -10.08 0.74 4.27
C ALA A 60 -9.62 0.77 2.81
N LEU A 61 -10.44 1.34 1.94
CA LEU A 61 -10.00 1.92 0.69
C LEU A 61 -9.46 3.32 0.99
N VAL A 62 -8.20 3.59 0.63
CA VAL A 62 -7.60 4.93 0.76
C VAL A 62 -7.41 5.51 -0.65
N THR A 63 -8.08 6.61 -0.95
CA THR A 63 -8.13 7.14 -2.32
C THR A 63 -8.29 8.65 -2.38
N ASN A 64 -7.91 9.27 -3.49
CA ASN A 64 -8.05 10.70 -3.75
C ASN A 64 -9.27 11.04 -4.61
N ILE A 65 -10.10 10.07 -4.93
CA ILE A 65 -11.34 10.30 -5.68
C ILE A 65 -12.53 9.74 -4.91
N ASP A 66 -13.70 10.29 -5.20
CA ASP A 66 -14.96 9.67 -4.77
C ASP A 66 -15.21 8.40 -5.58
N PRO A 67 -15.29 7.22 -4.94
CA PRO A 67 -15.62 5.99 -5.66
C PRO A 67 -16.99 6.12 -6.33
N PRO A 68 -17.16 5.60 -7.55
CA PRO A 68 -18.49 5.50 -8.17
C PRO A 68 -19.49 4.86 -7.21
N LYS A 69 -20.74 5.31 -7.27
CA LYS A 69 -21.80 4.95 -6.30
C LYS A 69 -21.91 3.44 -6.08
N GLU A 70 -21.85 2.66 -7.15
CA GLU A 70 -21.95 1.19 -7.07
C GLU A 70 -20.87 0.55 -6.20
N TYR A 71 -19.62 1.03 -6.29
CA TYR A 71 -18.50 0.52 -5.48
C TYR A 71 -18.58 1.06 -4.06
N ARG A 72 -18.98 2.31 -3.88
CA ARG A 72 -19.19 2.91 -2.55
C ARG A 72 -20.24 2.12 -1.77
N ASP A 73 -21.40 1.85 -2.38
CA ASP A 73 -22.49 1.10 -1.74
C ASP A 73 -22.02 -0.31 -1.32
N ILE A 74 -21.20 -0.98 -2.14
CA ILE A 74 -20.62 -2.29 -1.80
C ILE A 74 -19.69 -2.17 -0.59
N LEU A 75 -18.74 -1.24 -0.61
CA LEU A 75 -17.77 -1.07 0.47
C LEU A 75 -18.46 -0.72 1.81
N GLU A 76 -19.37 0.24 1.79
CA GLU A 76 -20.12 0.69 2.98
C GLU A 76 -21.01 -0.42 3.55
N SER A 77 -21.69 -1.20 2.69
CA SER A 77 -22.52 -2.33 3.14
C SER A 77 -21.74 -3.41 3.90
N HIS A 78 -20.44 -3.51 3.63
CA HIS A 78 -19.53 -4.43 4.31
C HIS A 78 -18.70 -3.76 5.40
N LYS A 79 -19.04 -2.52 5.81
CA LYS A 79 -18.33 -1.75 6.84
C LYS A 79 -16.85 -1.55 6.52
N ILE A 80 -16.52 -1.41 5.24
CA ILE A 80 -15.20 -1.04 4.78
C ILE A 80 -15.13 0.48 4.78
N LYS A 81 -14.10 1.05 5.41
CA LYS A 81 -13.91 2.49 5.47
C LYS A 81 -13.46 3.02 4.10
N ILE A 82 -13.93 4.20 3.75
CA ILE A 82 -13.41 4.97 2.61
C ILE A 82 -12.71 6.18 3.21
N ILE A 83 -11.39 6.24 3.03
CA ILE A 83 -10.55 7.32 3.56
C ILE A 83 -10.06 8.13 2.37
N HIS A 84 -10.39 9.42 2.39
CA HIS A 84 -9.88 10.35 1.38
C HIS A 84 -8.50 10.86 1.78
N ALA A 85 -7.52 10.76 0.85
CA ALA A 85 -6.16 11.27 1.02
C ALA A 85 -5.73 12.01 -0.25
N ASP A 86 -5.11 13.17 -0.10
CA ASP A 86 -4.77 14.04 -1.24
C ASP A 86 -3.59 13.53 -2.09
N PHE A 87 -2.79 12.61 -1.57
CA PHE A 87 -1.61 12.05 -2.25
C PHE A 87 -0.65 13.13 -2.77
N ASP A 88 -0.43 14.17 -1.99
CA ASP A 88 0.43 15.32 -2.31
C ASP A 88 1.89 15.12 -1.89
N LEU A 89 2.15 14.11 -1.07
CA LEU A 89 3.51 13.69 -0.71
C LEU A 89 4.09 12.77 -1.77
N PHE A 90 5.44 12.73 -1.86
CA PHE A 90 6.14 11.90 -2.85
C PHE A 90 5.66 12.17 -4.29
N ASN A 91 5.39 13.44 -4.58
CA ASN A 91 4.92 13.86 -5.90
C ASN A 91 6.07 13.82 -6.90
N PHE A 92 6.09 12.78 -7.72
CA PHE A 92 7.01 12.64 -8.84
C PHE A 92 6.39 13.23 -10.09
N SER A 93 7.23 13.79 -10.98
CA SER A 93 6.73 14.27 -12.27
C SER A 93 6.08 13.12 -13.05
N GLY A 94 5.02 13.38 -13.81
CA GLY A 94 4.29 12.37 -14.58
C GLY A 94 5.11 11.66 -15.67
N GLU A 95 6.40 11.96 -15.75
CA GLU A 95 7.37 11.31 -16.65
C GLU A 95 7.84 9.94 -16.12
N TYR A 96 7.72 9.71 -14.80
CA TYR A 96 8.13 8.44 -14.20
C TYR A 96 7.03 7.39 -14.31
N THR A 97 7.32 6.32 -15.02
CA THR A 97 6.36 5.24 -15.34
C THR A 97 5.70 4.62 -14.11
N TRP A 98 6.37 4.55 -12.98
CA TRP A 98 5.89 3.93 -11.74
C TRP A 98 5.60 4.93 -10.62
N ALA A 99 5.45 6.22 -10.94
CA ALA A 99 5.18 7.25 -9.93
C ALA A 99 4.00 6.90 -9.01
N LEU A 100 2.94 6.29 -9.54
CA LEU A 100 1.77 5.87 -8.76
C LEU A 100 2.08 4.79 -7.71
N ALA A 101 3.14 4.00 -7.87
CA ALA A 101 3.53 2.99 -6.90
C ALA A 101 3.92 3.59 -5.54
N PHE A 102 4.41 4.83 -5.52
CA PHE A 102 4.78 5.54 -4.30
C PHE A 102 3.57 6.09 -3.53
N TYR A 103 2.40 6.17 -4.13
CA TYR A 103 1.19 6.67 -3.44
C TYR A 103 0.71 5.76 -2.31
N LYS A 104 1.16 4.52 -2.26
CA LYS A 104 0.96 3.65 -1.09
C LYS A 104 1.59 4.25 0.17
N LEU A 105 2.77 4.86 0.02
CA LEU A 105 3.46 5.57 1.10
C LEU A 105 2.68 6.83 1.51
N CYS A 106 2.08 7.55 0.56
CA CYS A 106 1.20 8.68 0.87
C CYS A 106 -0.02 8.24 1.68
N ALA A 107 -0.66 7.14 1.28
CA ALA A 107 -1.79 6.58 2.01
C ALA A 107 -1.40 6.17 3.43
N LEU A 108 -0.26 5.47 3.58
CA LEU A 108 0.29 5.07 4.87
C LEU A 108 0.57 6.28 5.75
N HIS A 109 1.25 7.30 5.21
CA HIS A 109 1.54 8.55 5.92
C HIS A 109 0.25 9.24 6.38
N HIS A 110 -0.72 9.41 5.49
CA HIS A 110 -2.00 10.05 5.81
C HIS A 110 -2.71 9.34 6.96
N VAL A 111 -2.89 8.01 6.84
CA VAL A 111 -3.60 7.23 7.85
C VAL A 111 -2.85 7.20 9.18
N LEU A 112 -1.51 7.10 9.17
CA LEU A 112 -0.68 7.15 10.37
C LEU A 112 -0.82 8.47 11.15
N HIS A 113 -1.02 9.60 10.47
CA HIS A 113 -1.12 10.90 11.09
C HIS A 113 -2.54 11.25 11.53
N GLU A 114 -3.55 10.81 10.80
CA GLU A 114 -4.95 11.14 11.08
C GLU A 114 -5.64 10.16 12.02
N TYR A 115 -5.18 8.89 12.07
CA TYR A 115 -5.80 7.83 12.86
C TYR A 115 -4.82 7.23 13.87
N ASP A 116 -5.35 6.72 14.98
CA ASP A 116 -4.57 6.15 16.07
C ASP A 116 -4.80 4.64 16.18
N TYR A 117 -4.20 3.90 15.26
CA TYR A 117 -4.12 2.43 15.30
C TYR A 117 -2.79 1.98 15.93
N ASP A 118 -2.77 0.77 16.49
CA ASP A 118 -1.55 0.12 16.98
C ASP A 118 -0.74 -0.44 15.81
N TYR A 119 -1.42 -0.94 14.76
CA TYR A 119 -0.82 -1.61 13.60
C TYR A 119 -1.37 -1.09 12.29
N TYR A 120 -0.48 -1.03 11.31
CA TYR A 120 -0.77 -0.55 9.97
C TYR A 120 -0.28 -1.57 8.94
N ALA A 121 -1.13 -1.90 7.98
CA ALA A 121 -0.72 -2.67 6.79
C ALA A 121 -1.29 -2.03 5.54
N TYR A 122 -0.57 -2.13 4.42
CA TYR A 122 -1.15 -1.90 3.11
C TYR A 122 -0.93 -3.09 2.19
N LEU A 123 -1.84 -3.25 1.25
CA LEU A 123 -1.82 -4.26 0.18
C LEU A 123 -2.07 -3.58 -1.16
N ASP A 124 -1.51 -4.12 -2.23
CA ASP A 124 -1.89 -3.72 -3.57
C ASP A 124 -3.36 -4.00 -3.88
N SER A 125 -3.93 -3.21 -4.77
CA SER A 125 -5.34 -3.31 -5.14
C SER A 125 -5.70 -4.60 -5.88
N ASP A 126 -4.71 -5.31 -6.43
CA ASP A 126 -4.89 -6.58 -7.15
C ASP A 126 -4.56 -7.83 -6.31
N VAL A 127 -4.41 -7.64 -5.00
CA VAL A 127 -4.21 -8.73 -4.05
C VAL A 127 -5.54 -9.35 -3.64
N PHE A 128 -5.61 -10.68 -3.60
CA PHE A 128 -6.74 -11.43 -3.08
C PHE A 128 -6.34 -12.25 -1.86
N ILE A 129 -6.94 -11.93 -0.70
CA ILE A 129 -6.66 -12.62 0.56
C ILE A 129 -7.49 -13.91 0.61
N GLN A 130 -6.81 -15.03 0.83
CA GLN A 130 -7.43 -16.37 0.84
C GLN A 130 -7.59 -16.96 2.23
N SER A 131 -6.89 -16.41 3.24
CA SER A 131 -6.93 -16.87 4.62
C SER A 131 -6.63 -15.74 5.58
N SER A 132 -6.94 -15.90 6.86
CA SER A 132 -6.58 -14.93 7.90
C SER A 132 -5.07 -14.78 8.01
N PHE A 133 -4.64 -13.56 8.21
CA PHE A 133 -3.26 -13.23 8.53
C PHE A 133 -3.12 -12.37 9.81
N ASN A 134 -4.10 -12.47 10.72
CA ASN A 134 -4.09 -11.67 11.96
C ASN A 134 -2.87 -11.90 12.84
N ASN A 135 -2.24 -13.07 12.75
CA ASN A 135 -0.98 -13.36 13.46
C ASN A 135 0.18 -12.45 13.02
N ILE A 136 0.10 -11.78 11.87
CA ILE A 136 1.14 -10.82 11.48
C ILE A 136 1.27 -9.66 12.47
N TRP A 137 0.20 -9.30 13.18
CA TRP A 137 0.26 -8.24 14.18
C TRP A 137 1.23 -8.56 15.31
N THR A 138 1.36 -9.84 15.69
CA THR A 138 2.35 -10.27 16.67
C THR A 138 3.77 -10.14 16.13
N GLU A 139 3.99 -10.45 14.86
CA GLU A 139 5.29 -10.25 14.21
C GLU A 139 5.63 -8.75 14.08
N CYS A 140 4.62 -7.91 13.88
CA CYS A 140 4.78 -6.45 13.81
C CYS A 140 5.20 -5.81 15.13
N ASP A 141 5.06 -6.50 16.28
CA ASP A 141 5.56 -6.00 17.57
C ASP A 141 7.09 -5.80 17.55
N ALA A 142 7.80 -6.63 16.80
CA ALA A 142 9.27 -6.61 16.73
C ALA A 142 9.80 -6.17 15.35
N HIS A 143 9.04 -6.32 14.29
CA HIS A 143 9.52 -6.23 12.92
C HIS A 143 8.66 -5.35 12.01
N ILE A 144 9.28 -4.84 10.94
CA ILE A 144 8.60 -4.36 9.75
C ILE A 144 8.50 -5.56 8.80
N LEU A 145 7.31 -5.85 8.32
CA LEU A 145 7.06 -6.95 7.40
C LEU A 145 6.91 -6.41 5.97
N LEU A 146 7.68 -6.99 5.06
CA LEU A 146 7.69 -6.64 3.64
C LEU A 146 7.57 -7.90 2.79
N TYR A 147 7.07 -7.76 1.57
CA TYR A 147 7.03 -8.87 0.62
C TYR A 147 8.40 -9.10 0.00
N ASP A 148 9.03 -10.24 0.29
CA ASP A 148 10.27 -10.66 -0.36
C ASP A 148 9.95 -11.28 -1.72
N ILE A 149 10.40 -10.65 -2.80
CA ILE A 149 10.21 -11.15 -4.17
C ILE A 149 10.99 -12.45 -4.40
N ASN A 150 11.96 -12.77 -3.53
CA ASN A 150 12.80 -13.98 -3.56
C ASN A 150 13.56 -14.22 -4.90
N HIS A 151 13.66 -13.21 -5.72
CA HIS A 151 14.45 -13.26 -6.95
C HIS A 151 15.80 -12.61 -6.82
N GLY A 152 16.00 -11.85 -5.76
CA GLY A 152 17.20 -11.07 -5.50
C GLY A 152 17.56 -10.12 -6.65
N LEU A 153 18.35 -9.13 -6.37
CA LEU A 153 18.87 -8.20 -7.38
C LEU A 153 19.90 -8.86 -8.32
N GLN A 154 20.23 -10.13 -8.07
CA GLN A 154 21.15 -10.92 -8.89
C GLN A 154 20.53 -11.39 -10.22
N VAL A 155 19.20 -11.44 -10.30
CA VAL A 155 18.50 -11.82 -11.52
C VAL A 155 18.77 -10.77 -12.58
N LYS A 156 19.13 -11.22 -13.80
CA LYS A 156 19.51 -10.36 -14.93
C LYS A 156 18.54 -9.21 -15.18
N HIS A 157 17.25 -9.44 -14.94
CA HIS A 157 16.20 -8.43 -15.09
C HIS A 157 16.37 -7.24 -14.14
N TYR A 158 16.95 -7.43 -12.95
CA TYR A 158 17.12 -6.40 -11.93
C TYR A 158 18.55 -5.83 -11.85
N GLN A 159 19.46 -6.25 -12.71
CA GLN A 159 20.87 -5.79 -12.65
C GLN A 159 21.01 -4.27 -12.87
N HIS A 160 20.12 -3.66 -13.66
CA HIS A 160 20.10 -2.21 -13.82
C HIS A 160 19.74 -1.50 -12.49
N ILE A 161 18.75 -2.00 -11.75
CA ILE A 161 18.37 -1.46 -10.43
C ILE A 161 19.56 -1.60 -9.48
N LEU A 162 20.22 -2.76 -9.48
CA LEU A 162 21.39 -3.00 -8.64
C LEU A 162 22.52 -2.03 -8.93
N SER A 163 22.77 -1.71 -10.21
CA SER A 163 23.79 -0.74 -10.61
C SER A 163 23.43 0.66 -10.10
N GLU A 164 22.21 1.10 -10.33
CA GLU A 164 21.72 2.41 -9.88
C GLU A 164 21.76 2.54 -8.36
N MET A 165 21.38 1.49 -7.63
CA MET A 165 21.46 1.49 -6.15
C MET A 165 22.90 1.58 -5.67
N ARG A 166 23.86 0.91 -6.32
CA ARG A 166 25.29 1.01 -5.96
C ARG A 166 25.82 2.43 -6.13
N ASP A 167 25.42 3.10 -7.18
CA ASP A 167 25.83 4.46 -7.48
C ASP A 167 25.20 5.47 -6.50
N PHE A 168 23.93 5.25 -6.13
CA PHE A 168 23.20 6.14 -5.25
C PHE A 168 23.47 5.91 -3.75
N MET A 169 23.62 4.64 -3.33
CA MET A 169 23.79 4.24 -1.93
C MET A 169 24.96 3.24 -1.77
N PRO A 170 26.21 3.63 -2.06
CA PRO A 170 27.35 2.71 -2.03
C PRO A 170 27.58 2.07 -0.64
N SER A 171 27.14 2.73 0.44
CA SER A 171 27.24 2.20 1.80
C SER A 171 26.46 0.90 2.03
N LEU A 172 25.37 0.66 1.32
CA LEU A 172 24.60 -0.58 1.41
C LEU A 172 25.38 -1.80 0.88
N PHE A 173 26.42 -1.56 0.07
CA PHE A 173 27.20 -2.60 -0.59
C PHE A 173 28.62 -2.76 0.00
N SER A 174 28.97 -1.96 1.02
CA SER A 174 30.34 -1.91 1.57
C SER A 174 30.83 -3.24 2.16
N ASN A 175 29.92 -4.10 2.60
CA ASN A 175 30.24 -5.40 3.23
C ASN A 175 30.10 -6.59 2.26
N GLY A 176 29.95 -6.35 0.96
CA GLY A 176 29.79 -7.42 -0.03
C GLY A 176 28.40 -8.09 -0.02
N ASN A 177 27.51 -7.67 0.87
CA ASN A 177 26.14 -8.16 0.93
C ASN A 177 25.30 -7.47 -0.14
N LEU A 178 24.41 -8.23 -0.78
CA LEU A 178 23.39 -7.65 -1.64
C LEU A 178 22.14 -7.35 -0.81
N PRO A 179 21.53 -6.16 -0.95
CA PRO A 179 20.28 -5.89 -0.28
C PRO A 179 19.18 -6.82 -0.81
N THR A 180 18.26 -7.19 0.07
CA THR A 180 17.07 -7.96 -0.30
C THR A 180 16.14 -7.08 -1.14
N HIS A 181 15.61 -7.64 -2.21
CA HIS A 181 14.65 -6.95 -3.06
C HIS A 181 13.23 -7.20 -2.53
N TYR A 182 12.65 -6.17 -1.92
CA TYR A 182 11.28 -6.20 -1.45
C TYR A 182 10.34 -5.60 -2.50
N GLY A 183 9.21 -6.25 -2.69
CA GLY A 183 8.11 -5.74 -3.52
C GLY A 183 7.27 -4.71 -2.79
N GLY A 184 6.64 -3.83 -3.55
CA GLY A 184 5.73 -2.83 -3.01
C GLY A 184 4.32 -3.33 -2.72
N GLU A 185 4.07 -4.64 -2.88
CA GLU A 185 2.73 -5.24 -2.79
C GLU A 185 2.19 -5.34 -1.37
N PHE A 186 3.09 -5.39 -0.39
CA PHE A 186 2.75 -5.58 1.01
C PHE A 186 3.70 -4.84 1.95
N PHE A 187 3.12 -4.21 2.96
CA PHE A 187 3.80 -3.66 4.13
C PHE A 187 2.94 -3.94 5.36
N ALA A 188 3.56 -4.28 6.48
CA ALA A 188 2.91 -4.23 7.79
C ALA A 188 3.91 -3.92 8.90
N ALA A 189 3.49 -3.12 9.89
CA ALA A 189 4.27 -2.79 11.07
C ALA A 189 3.38 -2.25 12.20
N ASN A 190 3.93 -2.21 13.41
CA ASN A 190 3.34 -1.44 14.48
C ASN A 190 3.54 0.07 14.25
N ARG A 191 2.85 0.88 15.04
CA ARG A 191 2.88 2.34 14.91
C ARG A 191 4.30 2.92 15.00
N ALA A 192 5.10 2.46 15.96
CA ALA A 192 6.47 2.98 16.18
C ALA A 192 7.37 2.69 14.98
N ASN A 193 7.33 1.47 14.48
CA ASN A 193 8.11 1.05 13.31
C ASN A 193 7.60 1.73 12.03
N THR A 194 6.30 1.97 11.90
CA THR A 194 5.73 2.70 10.75
C THR A 194 6.21 4.16 10.73
N LEU A 195 6.30 4.82 11.90
CA LEU A 195 6.85 6.18 12.01
C LEU A 195 8.34 6.29 11.65
N ILE A 196 9.10 5.20 11.82
CA ILE A 196 10.51 5.17 11.41
C ILE A 196 10.63 4.92 9.90
N PHE A 197 9.72 4.12 9.35
CA PHE A 197 9.74 3.72 7.95
C PHE A 197 9.35 4.86 7.00
N ILE A 198 8.40 5.73 7.38
CA ILE A 198 7.84 6.79 6.56
C ILE A 198 8.35 8.17 6.97
#